data_ad85c260e4f8a8be0b5ed7528535365e
#
_entry.id   ad85c260e4f8a8be0b5ed7528535365e
#
_cell.length_a   1.000
_cell.length_b   1.000
_cell.length_c   1.000
_cell.angle_alpha   90.00
_cell.angle_beta   90.00
_cell.angle_gamma   90.00
#
_symmetry.space_group_name_H-M   'P 1'
#
loop_
_entity.id
_entity.type
_entity.pdbx_description
1 polymer ?
#
loop_
_entity_poly.entity_id
_entity_poly.type
_entity_poly.pdbx_seq_one_letter_code
_entity_poly.pdbx_strand_id
1 'polypeptide(L)'
;MSPATESFRMWAEDEKVYGPVDISTLVQWIQDDRVLPETFVQPQSDPCWRRAEDIETLREKFPVAAQVAAAEVGRGASSVAEALHEFPFFAGLTNEGLEQIAALGKAYEVAPGDLIVQQGDACDAVYFVLSGKLRVRLIIGAVDRIDKTLCKLARGEFFGELGMFLQSKRTADVIAETQSRLFRMNTNAFQLLVKQIPELASPVLFNIGATMARRVAEDNQRLYQEVTSQFVWG
;
A
#
# COMPACT_ATOMS: atom_id res chain seq x y z
N MET A 1 -38.46 13.75 -15.78
CA MET A 1 -37.71 12.75 -14.96
C MET A 1 -36.55 13.52 -14.35
N SER A 2 -36.58 13.76 -13.03
CA SER A 2 -35.44 14.35 -12.35
C SER A 2 -34.22 13.44 -12.57
N PRO A 3 -33.01 13.97 -12.84
CA PRO A 3 -31.81 13.14 -12.88
C PRO A 3 -31.70 12.42 -11.53
N ALA A 4 -31.55 11.10 -11.57
CA ALA A 4 -31.33 10.32 -10.37
C ALA A 4 -30.08 10.90 -9.70
N THR A 5 -30.24 11.49 -8.53
CA THR A 5 -29.12 12.07 -7.77
C THR A 5 -28.20 10.92 -7.42
N GLU A 6 -26.99 10.94 -7.93
CA GLU A 6 -26.00 9.91 -7.64
C GLU A 6 -25.80 9.77 -6.12
N SER A 7 -25.82 8.55 -5.62
CA SER A 7 -25.58 8.26 -4.22
C SER A 7 -24.24 7.56 -4.03
N PHE A 8 -23.68 7.70 -2.85
CA PHE A 8 -22.34 7.23 -2.52
C PHE A 8 -22.33 6.44 -1.23
N ARG A 9 -21.47 5.44 -1.16
CA ARG A 9 -21.05 4.80 0.08
C ARG A 9 -19.64 5.26 0.44
N MET A 10 -19.34 5.37 1.73
CA MET A 10 -18.04 5.79 2.25
C MET A 10 -17.48 4.68 3.15
N TRP A 11 -16.21 4.38 2.98
CA TRP A 11 -15.44 3.53 3.89
C TRP A 11 -14.69 4.42 4.88
N ALA A 12 -15.03 4.31 6.16
CA ALA A 12 -14.47 5.14 7.23
C ALA A 12 -13.30 4.45 7.95
N GLU A 13 -12.59 5.21 8.78
CA GLU A 13 -11.44 4.73 9.56
C GLU A 13 -11.82 3.68 10.61
N ASP A 14 -13.08 3.65 11.05
CA ASP A 14 -13.60 2.63 11.96
C ASP A 14 -13.93 1.30 11.25
N GLU A 15 -13.49 1.17 9.99
CA GLU A 15 -13.68 -0.01 9.12
C GLU A 15 -15.15 -0.36 8.87
N LYS A 16 -16.02 0.66 8.80
CA LYS A 16 -17.45 0.53 8.46
C LYS A 16 -17.80 1.29 7.19
N VAL A 17 -18.83 0.78 6.54
CA VAL A 17 -19.44 1.44 5.38
C VAL A 17 -20.59 2.31 5.84
N TYR A 18 -20.55 3.59 5.46
CA TYR A 18 -21.63 4.55 5.68
C TYR A 18 -22.33 4.89 4.37
N GLY A 19 -23.63 5.12 4.41
CA GLY A 19 -24.44 5.43 3.25
C GLY A 19 -25.40 4.30 2.88
N PRO A 20 -26.10 4.38 1.73
CA PRO A 20 -25.88 5.38 0.68
C PRO A 20 -26.34 6.79 1.08
N VAL A 21 -25.57 7.80 0.69
CA VAL A 21 -25.89 9.22 0.89
C VAL A 21 -25.79 9.96 -0.45
N ASP A 22 -26.48 11.08 -0.58
CA ASP A 22 -26.38 11.94 -1.74
C ASP A 22 -25.09 12.79 -1.73
N ILE A 23 -24.80 13.42 -2.87
CA ILE A 23 -23.60 14.24 -3.02
C ILE A 23 -23.60 15.45 -2.05
N SER A 24 -24.76 16.02 -1.71
CA SER A 24 -24.85 17.15 -0.80
C SER A 24 -24.45 16.78 0.62
N THR A 25 -24.89 15.63 1.08
CA THR A 25 -24.47 15.06 2.38
C THR A 25 -22.97 14.76 2.39
N LEU A 26 -22.44 14.20 1.31
CA LEU A 26 -21.02 13.89 1.21
C LEU A 26 -20.16 15.16 1.21
N VAL A 27 -20.60 16.23 0.50
CA VAL A 27 -19.94 17.54 0.52
C VAL A 27 -19.95 18.17 1.92
N GLN A 28 -21.05 18.04 2.65
CA GLN A 28 -21.09 18.48 4.04
C GLN A 28 -20.07 17.70 4.90
N TRP A 29 -19.96 16.39 4.72
CA TRP A 29 -18.97 15.57 5.42
C TRP A 29 -17.51 15.94 5.06
N ILE A 30 -17.27 16.44 3.83
CA ILE A 30 -15.96 17.01 3.45
C ILE A 30 -15.71 18.30 4.24
N GLN A 31 -16.70 19.18 4.37
CA GLN A 31 -16.58 20.43 5.13
C GLN A 31 -16.41 20.20 6.64
N ASP A 32 -16.95 19.10 7.14
CA ASP A 32 -16.85 18.68 8.55
C ASP A 32 -15.58 17.84 8.83
N ASP A 33 -14.64 17.74 7.88
CA ASP A 33 -13.41 16.92 7.93
C ASP A 33 -13.66 15.43 8.22
N ARG A 34 -14.88 14.93 7.93
CA ARG A 34 -15.25 13.51 8.06
C ARG A 34 -14.92 12.72 6.80
N VAL A 35 -14.80 13.38 5.66
CA VAL A 35 -14.33 12.84 4.38
C VAL A 35 -13.09 13.62 3.98
N LEU A 36 -11.96 12.96 4.03
CA LEU A 36 -10.66 13.50 3.61
C LEU A 36 -10.40 13.13 2.14
N PRO A 37 -9.44 13.76 1.47
CA PRO A 37 -9.08 13.43 0.08
C PRO A 37 -8.82 11.94 -0.17
N GLU A 38 -8.15 11.28 0.79
CA GLU A 38 -7.79 9.86 0.76
C GLU A 38 -8.91 8.92 1.24
N THR A 39 -10.05 9.43 1.72
CA THR A 39 -11.19 8.60 2.14
C THR A 39 -11.76 7.85 0.93
N PHE A 40 -12.00 6.55 1.10
CA PHE A 40 -12.58 5.74 0.04
C PHE A 40 -14.09 5.92 -0.04
N VAL A 41 -14.56 6.20 -1.24
CA VAL A 41 -15.97 6.33 -1.58
C VAL A 41 -16.31 5.45 -2.79
N GLN A 42 -17.54 5.00 -2.85
CA GLN A 42 -18.05 4.19 -3.96
C GLN A 42 -19.33 4.83 -4.49
N PRO A 43 -19.33 5.38 -5.72
CA PRO A 43 -20.54 5.81 -6.40
C PRO A 43 -21.48 4.63 -6.64
N GLN A 44 -22.77 4.82 -6.58
CA GLN A 44 -23.73 3.76 -6.88
C GLN A 44 -23.67 3.31 -8.36
N SER A 45 -23.23 4.19 -9.23
CA SER A 45 -23.03 3.93 -10.66
C SER A 45 -21.76 3.13 -10.97
N ASP A 46 -20.81 3.04 -10.02
CA ASP A 46 -19.51 2.38 -10.20
C ASP A 46 -19.28 1.38 -9.04
N PRO A 47 -19.09 0.07 -9.32
CA PRO A 47 -18.80 -0.90 -8.26
C PRO A 47 -17.43 -0.72 -7.61
N CYS A 48 -16.58 0.15 -8.16
CA CYS A 48 -15.20 0.33 -7.69
C CYS A 48 -15.12 1.36 -6.56
N TRP A 49 -14.37 1.02 -5.51
CA TRP A 49 -13.98 1.96 -4.48
C TRP A 49 -12.85 2.86 -5.00
N ARG A 50 -13.01 4.18 -4.81
CA ARG A 50 -12.03 5.20 -5.22
C ARG A 50 -11.78 6.17 -4.08
N ARG A 51 -10.64 6.84 -4.05
CA ARG A 51 -10.46 7.96 -3.12
C ARG A 51 -11.39 9.10 -3.52
N ALA A 52 -11.85 9.86 -2.54
CA ALA A 52 -12.70 11.01 -2.79
C ALA A 52 -12.03 12.03 -3.72
N GLU A 53 -10.71 12.22 -3.60
CA GLU A 53 -9.90 13.08 -4.48
C GLU A 53 -9.82 12.60 -5.95
N ASP A 54 -10.05 11.31 -6.21
CA ASP A 54 -10.00 10.74 -7.56
C ASP A 54 -11.34 10.86 -8.30
N ILE A 55 -12.41 11.22 -7.59
CA ILE A 55 -13.73 11.49 -8.17
C ILE A 55 -13.84 12.98 -8.51
N GLU A 56 -14.01 13.30 -9.80
CA GLU A 56 -13.97 14.66 -10.31
C GLU A 56 -14.94 15.60 -9.60
N THR A 57 -16.19 15.17 -9.37
CA THR A 57 -17.24 15.96 -8.70
C THR A 57 -16.94 16.25 -7.22
N LEU A 58 -16.11 15.41 -6.56
CA LEU A 58 -15.70 15.60 -5.18
C LEU A 58 -14.36 16.32 -5.08
N ARG A 59 -13.45 16.11 -6.03
CA ARG A 59 -12.13 16.76 -6.08
C ARG A 59 -12.21 18.26 -5.95
N GLU A 60 -13.17 18.88 -6.66
CA GLU A 60 -13.38 20.32 -6.64
C GLU A 60 -13.84 20.87 -5.28
N LYS A 61 -14.30 20.00 -4.38
CA LYS A 61 -14.77 20.38 -3.04
C LYS A 61 -13.66 20.41 -1.99
N PHE A 62 -12.49 19.85 -2.32
CA PHE A 62 -11.32 19.89 -1.46
C PHE A 62 -10.51 21.18 -1.65
N PRO A 63 -9.69 21.60 -0.67
CA PRO A 63 -8.76 22.71 -0.80
C PRO A 63 -7.81 22.55 -2.01
N VAL A 64 -7.42 23.65 -2.65
CA VAL A 64 -6.59 23.67 -3.87
C VAL A 64 -5.28 22.89 -3.71
N ALA A 65 -4.67 22.89 -2.53
CA ALA A 65 -3.45 22.11 -2.26
C ALA A 65 -3.66 20.58 -2.42
N ALA A 66 -4.83 20.08 -2.04
CA ALA A 66 -5.18 18.67 -2.23
C ALA A 66 -5.49 18.34 -3.69
N GLN A 67 -6.07 19.29 -4.44
CA GLN A 67 -6.40 19.11 -5.86
C GLN A 67 -5.13 18.96 -6.74
N VAL A 68 -4.05 19.67 -6.42
CA VAL A 68 -2.78 19.58 -7.16
C VAL A 68 -2.12 18.23 -6.95
N ALA A 69 -2.12 17.72 -5.71
CA ALA A 69 -1.58 16.40 -5.40
C ALA A 69 -2.34 15.26 -6.13
N ALA A 70 -3.67 15.39 -6.24
CA ALA A 70 -4.51 14.41 -6.93
C ALA A 70 -4.31 14.38 -8.47
N ALA A 71 -4.04 15.53 -9.08
CA ALA A 71 -3.86 15.62 -10.53
C ALA A 71 -2.60 14.89 -11.04
N GLU A 72 -1.57 14.75 -10.20
CA GLU A 72 -0.35 14.01 -10.52
C GLU A 72 -0.57 12.48 -10.43
N VAL A 73 -1.48 12.03 -9.58
CA VAL A 73 -1.78 10.61 -9.34
C VAL A 73 -2.66 10.00 -10.44
N GLY A 74 -3.63 10.75 -10.98
CA GLY A 74 -4.60 10.24 -11.97
C GLY A 74 -4.01 9.81 -13.32
N ARG A 75 -2.81 10.31 -13.67
CA ARG A 75 -2.11 9.92 -14.92
C ARG A 75 -1.33 8.61 -14.82
N GLY A 76 -1.21 8.05 -13.63
CA GLY A 76 -0.37 6.89 -13.35
C GLY A 76 -1.11 5.57 -13.12
N ALA A 77 -2.44 5.56 -12.97
CA ALA A 77 -3.18 4.36 -12.54
C ALA A 77 -3.06 3.21 -13.54
N SER A 78 -3.20 3.46 -14.85
CA SER A 78 -3.03 2.42 -15.87
C SER A 78 -1.60 1.87 -15.89
N SER A 79 -0.59 2.73 -15.80
CA SER A 79 0.82 2.32 -15.74
C SER A 79 1.18 1.60 -14.43
N VAL A 80 0.42 1.85 -13.34
CA VAL A 80 0.58 1.12 -12.08
C VAL A 80 -0.04 -0.27 -12.20
N ALA A 81 -1.26 -0.40 -12.73
CA ALA A 81 -1.92 -1.69 -12.93
C ALA A 81 -1.07 -2.63 -13.81
N GLU A 82 -0.52 -2.12 -14.91
CA GLU A 82 0.42 -2.85 -15.77
C GLU A 82 1.67 -3.31 -14.99
N ALA A 83 2.25 -2.42 -14.17
CA ALA A 83 3.40 -2.79 -13.35
C ALA A 83 3.05 -3.83 -12.28
N LEU A 84 1.86 -3.76 -11.68
CA LEU A 84 1.40 -4.72 -10.68
C LEU A 84 1.19 -6.13 -11.26
N HIS A 85 0.88 -6.25 -12.56
CA HIS A 85 0.72 -7.54 -13.22
C HIS A 85 1.96 -8.44 -13.12
N GLU A 86 3.14 -7.85 -13.04
CA GLU A 86 4.40 -8.60 -12.95
C GLU A 86 4.70 -9.12 -11.54
N PHE A 87 3.93 -8.72 -10.55
CA PHE A 87 4.17 -9.16 -9.18
C PHE A 87 3.53 -10.52 -8.90
N PRO A 88 4.30 -11.52 -8.41
CA PRO A 88 3.75 -12.79 -7.94
C PRO A 88 2.64 -12.60 -6.89
N PHE A 89 2.72 -11.51 -6.15
CA PHE A 89 1.76 -11.10 -5.14
C PHE A 89 0.34 -10.91 -5.70
N PHE A 90 0.22 -10.42 -6.94
CA PHE A 90 -1.05 -10.18 -7.62
C PHE A 90 -1.35 -11.24 -8.71
N ALA A 91 -0.62 -12.34 -8.73
CA ALA A 91 -0.83 -13.41 -9.68
C ALA A 91 -2.27 -13.95 -9.59
N GLY A 92 -2.88 -14.19 -10.74
CA GLY A 92 -4.25 -14.69 -10.85
C GLY A 92 -5.34 -13.61 -10.84
N LEU A 93 -4.99 -12.33 -10.67
CA LEU A 93 -5.95 -11.23 -10.83
C LEU A 93 -6.16 -10.86 -12.30
N THR A 94 -7.38 -10.44 -12.64
CA THR A 94 -7.71 -9.86 -13.95
C THR A 94 -7.17 -8.43 -14.08
N ASN A 95 -7.12 -7.88 -15.29
CA ASN A 95 -6.73 -6.48 -15.51
C ASN A 95 -7.64 -5.52 -14.74
N GLU A 96 -8.95 -5.76 -14.72
CA GLU A 96 -9.92 -4.97 -13.95
C GLU A 96 -9.63 -5.04 -12.45
N GLY A 97 -9.28 -6.23 -11.94
CA GLY A 97 -8.86 -6.41 -10.54
C GLY A 97 -7.59 -5.62 -10.21
N LEU A 98 -6.61 -5.62 -11.12
CA LEU A 98 -5.38 -4.84 -10.94
C LEU A 98 -5.63 -3.32 -10.98
N GLU A 99 -6.54 -2.84 -11.82
CA GLU A 99 -6.96 -1.44 -11.85
C GLU A 99 -7.63 -1.04 -10.52
N GLN A 100 -8.50 -1.91 -9.97
CA GLN A 100 -9.10 -1.69 -8.66
C GLN A 100 -8.04 -1.64 -7.56
N ILE A 101 -7.06 -2.56 -7.56
CA ILE A 101 -5.94 -2.54 -6.61
C ILE A 101 -5.12 -1.25 -6.78
N ALA A 102 -4.82 -0.84 -8.02
CA ALA A 102 -4.08 0.39 -8.29
C ALA A 102 -4.79 1.64 -7.74
N ALA A 103 -6.13 1.67 -7.81
CA ALA A 103 -6.93 2.75 -7.24
C ALA A 103 -6.89 2.80 -5.70
N LEU A 104 -6.59 1.68 -5.02
CA LEU A 104 -6.48 1.63 -3.56
C LEU A 104 -5.13 2.13 -3.03
N GLY A 105 -4.09 2.22 -3.87
CA GLY A 105 -2.75 2.69 -3.48
C GLY A 105 -2.31 3.97 -4.19
N LYS A 106 -1.12 4.45 -3.87
CA LYS A 106 -0.46 5.58 -4.56
C LYS A 106 0.94 5.16 -5.01
N ALA A 107 1.30 5.50 -6.25
CA ALA A 107 2.67 5.38 -6.72
C ALA A 107 3.41 6.70 -6.52
N TYR A 108 4.68 6.63 -6.13
CA TYR A 108 5.54 7.79 -5.97
C TYR A 108 7.01 7.41 -6.23
N GLU A 109 7.83 8.41 -6.47
CA GLU A 109 9.25 8.24 -6.71
C GLU A 109 10.06 8.61 -5.49
N VAL A 110 11.20 7.95 -5.31
CA VAL A 110 12.19 8.21 -4.26
C VAL A 110 13.58 8.31 -4.86
N ALA A 111 14.37 9.26 -4.38
CA ALA A 111 15.74 9.46 -4.81
C ALA A 111 16.71 8.52 -4.06
N PRO A 112 17.89 8.25 -4.63
CA PRO A 112 18.94 7.50 -3.93
C PRO A 112 19.28 8.16 -2.59
N GLY A 113 19.30 7.36 -1.52
CA GLY A 113 19.54 7.82 -0.13
C GLY A 113 18.29 8.15 0.66
N ASP A 114 17.12 8.28 0.02
CA ASP A 114 15.87 8.55 0.76
C ASP A 114 15.54 7.42 1.73
N LEU A 115 15.22 7.79 2.96
CA LEU A 115 14.69 6.89 3.98
C LEU A 115 13.17 6.76 3.78
N ILE A 116 12.73 5.61 3.32
CA ILE A 116 11.31 5.33 3.01
C ILE A 116 10.54 4.92 4.27
N VAL A 117 11.19 4.12 5.10
CA VAL A 117 10.64 3.58 6.35
C VAL A 117 11.74 3.60 7.40
N GLN A 118 11.41 4.07 8.59
CA GLN A 118 12.32 4.10 9.73
C GLN A 118 11.98 3.00 10.74
N GLN A 119 12.99 2.29 11.22
CA GLN A 119 12.85 1.32 12.31
C GLN A 119 12.24 1.97 13.55
N GLY A 120 11.22 1.33 14.12
CA GLY A 120 10.53 1.80 15.33
C GLY A 120 9.30 2.66 15.06
N ASP A 121 9.10 3.15 13.84
CA ASP A 121 7.91 3.90 13.45
C ASP A 121 6.64 3.02 13.45
N ALA A 122 5.48 3.66 13.46
CA ALA A 122 4.21 2.99 13.28
C ALA A 122 4.12 2.34 11.89
N CYS A 123 3.55 1.16 11.83
CA CYS A 123 3.35 0.47 10.55
C CYS A 123 1.98 0.81 9.98
N ASP A 124 1.96 1.62 8.95
CA ASP A 124 0.76 2.22 8.36
C ASP A 124 0.50 1.80 6.91
N ALA A 125 1.43 1.10 6.27
CA ALA A 125 1.32 0.72 4.87
C ALA A 125 2.23 -0.45 4.49
N VAL A 126 1.87 -1.14 3.39
CA VAL A 126 2.72 -2.03 2.60
C VAL A 126 3.20 -1.30 1.34
N TYR A 127 4.39 -1.64 0.90
CA TYR A 127 5.05 -1.03 -0.25
C TYR A 127 5.47 -2.09 -1.26
N PHE A 128 5.27 -1.80 -2.53
CA PHE A 128 5.66 -2.64 -3.66
C PHE A 128 6.69 -1.90 -4.49
N VAL A 129 7.81 -2.54 -4.82
CA VAL A 129 8.90 -1.95 -5.59
C VAL A 129 8.58 -2.07 -7.08
N LEU A 130 8.06 -1.01 -7.70
CA LEU A 130 7.74 -0.97 -9.13
C LEU A 130 9.01 -0.88 -10.00
N SER A 131 10.03 -0.19 -9.51
CA SER A 131 11.36 -0.12 -10.14
C SER A 131 12.42 0.33 -9.15
N GLY A 132 13.69 0.09 -9.48
CA GLY A 132 14.83 0.49 -8.66
C GLY A 132 15.29 -0.60 -7.69
N LYS A 133 16.12 -0.19 -6.72
CA LYS A 133 16.70 -1.06 -5.69
C LYS A 133 16.66 -0.38 -4.34
N LEU A 134 16.25 -1.14 -3.31
CA LEU A 134 16.20 -0.69 -1.93
C LEU A 134 17.08 -1.57 -1.06
N ARG A 135 17.56 -1.02 0.05
CA ARG A 135 18.30 -1.72 1.08
C ARG A 135 17.50 -1.74 2.37
N VAL A 136 17.26 -2.92 2.91
CA VAL A 136 16.70 -3.12 4.24
C VAL A 136 17.85 -3.26 5.23
N ARG A 137 17.88 -2.42 6.25
CA ARG A 137 18.93 -2.44 7.26
C ARG A 137 18.37 -2.40 8.67
N LEU A 138 19.09 -3.03 9.57
CA LEU A 138 18.84 -2.98 11.00
C LEU A 138 19.89 -2.11 11.67
N ILE A 139 19.45 -1.13 12.46
CA ILE A 139 20.34 -0.35 13.32
C ILE A 139 20.29 -0.94 14.72
N ILE A 140 21.43 -1.42 15.20
CA ILE A 140 21.57 -2.07 16.51
C ILE A 140 22.46 -1.19 17.39
N GLY A 141 22.06 -0.99 18.64
CA GLY A 141 22.80 -0.21 19.63
C GLY A 141 22.46 1.28 19.62
N ALA A 142 22.44 1.89 20.81
CA ALA A 142 22.16 3.30 20.99
C ALA A 142 23.43 4.17 20.88
N VAL A 143 24.59 3.64 21.28
CA VAL A 143 25.87 4.36 21.31
C VAL A 143 26.76 3.89 20.15
N ASP A 144 27.04 2.58 20.07
CA ASP A 144 27.81 1.98 18.98
C ASP A 144 26.83 1.45 17.92
N ARG A 145 26.42 2.34 17.04
CA ARG A 145 25.44 2.01 15.99
C ARG A 145 26.04 1.05 14.96
N ILE A 146 25.58 -0.17 14.98
CA ILE A 146 25.91 -1.17 13.95
C ILE A 146 24.84 -1.10 12.86
N ASP A 147 25.24 -0.75 11.65
CA ASP A 147 24.41 -0.79 10.44
C ASP A 147 24.57 -2.17 9.77
N LYS A 148 23.58 -3.05 9.96
CA LYS A 148 23.59 -4.39 9.35
C LYS A 148 22.56 -4.45 8.23
N THR A 149 23.01 -4.62 6.99
CA THR A 149 22.11 -4.92 5.87
C THR A 149 21.50 -6.32 6.07
N LEU A 150 20.19 -6.38 6.08
CA LEU A 150 19.41 -7.62 6.18
C LEU A 150 19.22 -8.23 4.79
N CYS A 151 18.70 -7.44 3.86
CA CYS A 151 18.48 -7.84 2.47
C CYS A 151 18.42 -6.62 1.56
N LYS A 152 18.37 -6.89 0.26
CA LYS A 152 18.06 -5.90 -0.79
C LYS A 152 16.73 -6.26 -1.42
N LEU A 153 15.97 -5.25 -1.80
CA LEU A 153 14.70 -5.40 -2.48
C LEU A 153 14.82 -4.78 -3.87
N ALA A 154 14.26 -5.45 -4.86
CA ALA A 154 14.24 -5.04 -6.25
C ALA A 154 12.80 -5.04 -6.79
N ARG A 155 12.64 -4.70 -8.07
CA ARG A 155 11.36 -4.78 -8.76
C ARG A 155 10.67 -6.13 -8.52
N GLY A 156 9.38 -6.10 -8.24
CA GLY A 156 8.56 -7.28 -7.97
C GLY A 156 8.53 -7.73 -6.52
N GLU A 157 9.30 -7.08 -5.65
CA GLU A 157 9.32 -7.36 -4.21
C GLU A 157 8.50 -6.35 -3.41
N PHE A 158 8.13 -6.72 -2.18
CA PHE A 158 7.33 -5.90 -1.29
C PHE A 158 7.87 -5.95 0.14
N PHE A 159 7.50 -4.94 0.93
CA PHE A 159 7.89 -4.84 2.34
C PHE A 159 6.84 -4.08 3.17
N GLY A 160 6.95 -4.19 4.49
CA GLY A 160 6.07 -3.52 5.43
C GLY A 160 4.80 -4.31 5.75
N GLU A 161 4.66 -5.50 5.21
CA GLU A 161 3.53 -6.42 5.42
C GLU A 161 3.40 -6.88 6.88
N LEU A 162 4.52 -7.08 7.56
CA LEU A 162 4.52 -7.56 8.97
C LEU A 162 3.69 -6.67 9.87
N GLY A 163 3.80 -5.35 9.71
CA GLY A 163 3.04 -4.43 10.53
C GLY A 163 1.55 -4.42 10.25
N MET A 164 1.13 -4.74 9.03
CA MET A 164 -0.28 -4.90 8.69
C MET A 164 -0.93 -6.06 9.44
N PHE A 165 -0.20 -7.19 9.54
CA PHE A 165 -0.72 -8.40 10.18
C PHE A 165 -0.51 -8.41 11.70
N LEU A 166 0.61 -7.88 12.17
CA LEU A 166 1.00 -7.94 13.58
C LEU A 166 0.69 -6.67 14.37
N GLN A 167 0.20 -5.62 13.72
CA GLN A 167 -0.01 -4.28 14.32
C GLN A 167 1.23 -3.81 15.09
N SER A 168 2.41 -4.12 14.56
CA SER A 168 3.70 -3.88 15.20
C SER A 168 4.37 -2.63 14.60
N LYS A 169 5.44 -2.18 15.25
CA LYS A 169 6.31 -1.15 14.71
C LYS A 169 7.15 -1.68 13.55
N ARG A 170 7.69 -0.77 12.73
CA ARG A 170 8.67 -1.09 11.68
C ARG A 170 9.89 -1.78 12.29
N THR A 171 10.25 -2.93 11.76
CA THR A 171 11.33 -3.77 12.29
C THR A 171 12.71 -3.36 11.78
N ALA A 172 12.79 -2.61 10.67
CA ALA A 172 14.02 -2.20 10.02
C ALA A 172 13.84 -0.88 9.27
N ASP A 173 14.94 -0.21 8.94
CA ASP A 173 14.97 0.89 7.98
C ASP A 173 14.91 0.34 6.55
N VAL A 174 14.26 1.08 5.66
CA VAL A 174 14.30 0.84 4.22
C VAL A 174 14.75 2.11 3.51
N ILE A 175 15.83 2.00 2.75
CA ILE A 175 16.50 3.12 2.07
C ILE A 175 16.58 2.82 0.58
N ALA A 176 16.34 3.83 -0.25
CA ALA A 176 16.56 3.73 -1.69
C ALA A 176 18.07 3.69 -2.01
N GLU A 177 18.53 2.66 -2.72
CA GLU A 177 19.91 2.60 -3.25
C GLU A 177 20.01 3.29 -4.62
N THR A 178 18.93 3.27 -5.39
CA THR A 178 18.84 3.92 -6.70
C THR A 178 17.57 4.74 -6.80
N GLN A 179 17.44 5.57 -7.83
CA GLN A 179 16.13 6.13 -8.19
C GLN A 179 15.14 4.98 -8.28
N SER A 180 14.06 5.06 -7.52
CA SER A 180 13.09 3.97 -7.39
C SER A 180 11.67 4.50 -7.45
N ARG A 181 10.76 3.68 -7.96
CA ARG A 181 9.32 3.96 -7.98
C ARG A 181 8.62 2.91 -7.11
N LEU A 182 7.78 3.37 -6.19
CA LEU A 182 7.08 2.54 -5.22
C LEU A 182 5.58 2.71 -5.38
N PHE A 183 4.83 1.64 -5.12
CA PHE A 183 3.40 1.69 -4.92
C PHE A 183 3.11 1.43 -3.45
N ARG A 184 2.45 2.38 -2.79
CA ARG A 184 2.09 2.31 -1.37
C ARG A 184 0.59 2.06 -1.22
N MET A 185 0.24 1.03 -0.45
CA MET A 185 -1.12 0.77 -0.01
C MET A 185 -1.17 0.89 1.50
N ASN A 186 -1.97 1.81 2.03
CA ASN A 186 -2.10 1.98 3.48
C ASN A 186 -2.97 0.88 4.10
N THR A 187 -2.90 0.75 5.42
CA THR A 187 -3.62 -0.29 6.17
C THR A 187 -5.13 -0.20 5.96
N ASN A 188 -5.70 1.02 5.90
CA ASN A 188 -7.13 1.23 5.67
C ASN A 188 -7.57 0.73 4.29
N ALA A 189 -6.77 1.00 3.23
CA ALA A 189 -7.01 0.48 1.89
C ALA A 189 -6.98 -1.06 1.85
N PHE A 190 -6.04 -1.67 2.58
CA PHE A 190 -5.93 -3.11 2.65
C PHE A 190 -7.12 -3.73 3.42
N GLN A 191 -7.58 -3.11 4.50
CA GLN A 191 -8.77 -3.54 5.22
C GLN A 191 -10.03 -3.43 4.37
N LEU A 192 -10.15 -2.34 3.58
CA LEU A 192 -11.22 -2.19 2.60
C LEU A 192 -11.19 -3.34 1.58
N LEU A 193 -10.01 -3.63 1.00
CA LEU A 193 -9.85 -4.74 0.06
C LEU A 193 -10.35 -6.05 0.66
N VAL A 194 -9.90 -6.37 1.88
CA VAL A 194 -10.26 -7.64 2.56
C VAL A 194 -11.74 -7.72 2.89
N LYS A 195 -12.37 -6.62 3.33
CA LYS A 195 -13.75 -6.63 3.82
C LYS A 195 -14.79 -6.37 2.74
N GLN A 196 -14.45 -5.59 1.71
CA GLN A 196 -15.41 -5.14 0.70
C GLN A 196 -15.21 -5.77 -0.68
N ILE A 197 -14.00 -6.33 -0.96
CA ILE A 197 -13.66 -6.91 -2.27
C ILE A 197 -12.97 -8.28 -2.05
N PRO A 198 -13.64 -9.23 -1.38
CA PRO A 198 -13.03 -10.51 -0.99
C PRO A 198 -12.56 -11.36 -2.17
N GLU A 199 -13.16 -11.20 -3.35
CA GLU A 199 -12.77 -11.87 -4.59
C GLU A 199 -11.37 -11.44 -5.06
N LEU A 200 -10.97 -10.20 -4.83
CA LEU A 200 -9.60 -9.73 -5.08
C LEU A 200 -8.68 -10.00 -3.88
N ALA A 201 -9.21 -9.92 -2.66
CA ALA A 201 -8.43 -10.12 -1.45
C ALA A 201 -7.92 -11.56 -1.32
N SER A 202 -8.72 -12.57 -1.66
CA SER A 202 -8.38 -13.98 -1.47
C SER A 202 -7.09 -14.40 -2.18
N PRO A 203 -6.90 -14.18 -3.49
CA PRO A 203 -5.64 -14.51 -4.15
C PRO A 203 -4.47 -13.67 -3.62
N VAL A 204 -4.70 -12.40 -3.29
CA VAL A 204 -3.66 -11.54 -2.70
C VAL A 204 -3.19 -12.09 -1.36
N LEU A 205 -4.09 -12.43 -0.45
CA LEU A 205 -3.75 -13.01 0.86
C LEU A 205 -3.03 -14.36 0.73
N PHE A 206 -3.47 -15.22 -0.19
CA PHE A 206 -2.80 -16.48 -0.46
C PHE A 206 -1.35 -16.26 -0.94
N ASN A 207 -1.15 -15.33 -1.86
CA ASN A 207 0.17 -15.02 -2.41
C ASN A 207 1.10 -14.36 -1.38
N ILE A 208 0.54 -13.52 -0.48
CA ILE A 208 1.27 -13.01 0.69
C ILE A 208 1.75 -14.18 1.55
N GLY A 209 0.85 -15.07 1.93
CA GLY A 209 1.17 -16.24 2.76
C GLY A 209 2.24 -17.12 2.12
N ALA A 210 2.12 -17.42 0.83
CA ALA A 210 3.11 -18.20 0.07
C ALA A 210 4.49 -17.52 0.05
N THR A 211 4.52 -16.19 -0.15
CA THR A 211 5.78 -15.42 -0.15
C THR A 211 6.42 -15.38 1.23
N MET A 212 5.64 -15.19 2.28
CA MET A 212 6.14 -15.20 3.66
C MET A 212 6.66 -16.58 4.06
N ALA A 213 5.95 -17.65 3.68
CA ALA A 213 6.41 -19.03 3.92
C ALA A 213 7.76 -19.30 3.25
N ARG A 214 7.95 -18.82 2.01
CA ARG A 214 9.23 -18.92 1.29
C ARG A 214 10.33 -18.13 2.00
N ARG A 215 10.09 -16.87 2.40
CA ARG A 215 11.06 -16.05 3.14
C ARG A 215 11.50 -16.73 4.44
N VAL A 216 10.56 -17.28 5.21
CA VAL A 216 10.88 -18.03 6.44
C VAL A 216 11.74 -19.25 6.13
N ALA A 217 11.45 -20.01 5.07
CA ALA A 217 12.25 -21.17 4.68
C ALA A 217 13.69 -20.78 4.28
N GLU A 218 13.83 -19.69 3.50
CA GLU A 218 15.13 -19.15 3.09
C GLU A 218 15.94 -18.65 4.29
N ASP A 219 15.32 -17.94 5.24
CA ASP A 219 15.95 -17.44 6.45
C ASP A 219 16.40 -18.60 7.36
N ASN A 220 15.59 -19.65 7.53
CA ASN A 220 15.95 -20.84 8.27
C ASN A 220 17.15 -21.57 7.63
N GLN A 221 17.18 -21.66 6.30
CA GLN A 221 18.30 -22.26 5.58
C GLN A 221 19.59 -21.45 5.76
N ARG A 222 19.49 -20.12 5.68
CA ARG A 222 20.62 -19.21 5.93
C ARG A 222 21.16 -19.37 7.35
N LEU A 223 20.27 -19.35 8.35
CA LEU A 223 20.63 -19.55 9.75
C LEU A 223 21.31 -20.90 9.96
N TYR A 224 20.79 -21.97 9.36
CA TYR A 224 21.40 -23.28 9.42
C TYR A 224 22.84 -23.28 8.86
N GLN A 225 23.06 -22.62 7.72
CA GLN A 225 24.39 -22.50 7.13
C GLN A 225 25.34 -21.67 8.00
N GLU A 226 24.88 -20.58 8.60
CA GLU A 226 25.68 -19.76 9.52
C GLU A 226 26.10 -20.56 10.76
N VAL A 227 25.17 -21.28 11.38
CA VAL A 227 25.45 -22.12 12.57
C VAL A 227 26.42 -23.24 12.22
N THR A 228 26.18 -23.98 11.14
CA THR A 228 27.05 -25.11 10.76
C THR A 228 28.46 -24.67 10.38
N SER A 229 28.60 -23.49 9.72
CA SER A 229 29.92 -22.96 9.38
C SER A 229 30.76 -22.60 10.61
N GLN A 230 30.14 -22.22 11.73
CA GLN A 230 30.83 -21.94 12.98
C GLN A 230 31.35 -23.22 13.68
N PHE A 231 30.68 -24.36 13.45
CA PHE A 231 31.09 -25.64 14.08
C PHE A 231 32.10 -26.47 13.27
N VAL A 232 32.33 -26.11 11.99
CA VAL A 232 33.29 -26.86 11.13
C VAL A 232 34.75 -26.38 11.31
N TRP A 233 34.97 -25.24 12.01
CA TRP A 233 36.30 -24.65 12.23
C TRP A 233 36.70 -24.56 13.72
N GLY A 234 36.12 -25.40 14.59
CA GLY A 234 36.45 -25.52 16.02
C GLY A 234 37.22 -26.79 16.33
#